data_75331a7d998f92892161afc59b099fbb
#
_entry.id   75331a7d998f92892161afc59b099fbb
#
_cell.length_a   1.000
_cell.length_b   1.000
_cell.length_c   1.000
_cell.angle_alpha   90.00
_cell.angle_beta   90.00
_cell.angle_gamma   90.00
#
_symmetry.space_group_name_H-M   'P 1'
#
loop_
_entity.id
_entity.type
_entity.pdbx_description
1 polymer ?
#
loop_
_entity_poly.entity_id
_entity_poly.type
_entity_poly.pdbx_seq_one_letter_code
_entity_poly.pdbx_strand_id
1 'polypeptide(L)'
;MRLLKMHGIGNDYVYADCMRERIDDPAALAVRISDRHFGVGGDGLIMICPSDNADCAMVMYNNDGSEGRMCGNGIRCVGKYIYDNGYVDRARVSIETKSGIKQLELTVENGICTGARVDMGVPKLTAAEIPVLLAPADADTGSVKIATGGRTFNASLVSVGNPHCILFVKDADNTDPARLGPQIEKLPVFPERINVEFVTVKDRGHMRMRVWERGTGITMACGTGATASAIAAIRRGLCDHRVKVALDGGELIIDWAGEGQHAFMTGPATYVFDINGYDINGSGAKIASAALPDGSAAAERT
;
A
#
# COMPACT_ATOMS: atom_id res chain seq x y z
N MET A 1 -0.38 9.03 24.04
CA MET A 1 -0.17 8.70 22.60
C MET A 1 -1.52 8.64 21.89
N ARG A 2 -1.65 9.26 20.73
CA ARG A 2 -2.87 9.19 19.92
C ARG A 2 -2.80 8.00 18.98
N LEU A 3 -3.84 7.16 18.99
CA LEU A 3 -4.04 6.08 18.07
C LEU A 3 -5.26 6.34 17.19
N LEU A 4 -5.21 5.96 15.92
CA LEU A 4 -6.31 6.16 14.99
C LEU A 4 -6.38 5.06 13.94
N LYS A 5 -7.56 4.87 13.37
CA LYS A 5 -7.80 3.95 12.27
C LYS A 5 -7.90 4.72 10.97
N MET A 6 -7.11 4.32 9.96
CA MET A 6 -7.20 4.88 8.60
C MET A 6 -7.05 3.76 7.56
N HIS A 7 -7.47 4.03 6.33
CA HIS A 7 -7.24 3.13 5.21
C HIS A 7 -6.96 3.88 3.90
N GLY A 8 -6.19 3.23 3.02
CA GLY A 8 -6.11 3.57 1.61
C GLY A 8 -6.79 2.50 0.78
N ILE A 9 -8.02 2.78 0.30
CA ILE A 9 -8.85 1.87 -0.49
C ILE A 9 -8.97 0.45 0.12
N GLY A 10 -9.38 0.37 1.40
CA GLY A 10 -9.63 -0.89 2.12
C GLY A 10 -8.42 -1.58 2.74
N ASN A 11 -7.18 -1.19 2.40
CA ASN A 11 -5.99 -1.63 3.13
C ASN A 11 -5.87 -0.78 4.40
N ASP A 12 -6.21 -1.37 5.54
CA ASP A 12 -6.55 -0.70 6.79
C ASP A 12 -5.52 -0.97 7.89
N TYR A 13 -4.95 0.10 8.44
CA TYR A 13 -3.97 0.04 9.51
C TYR A 13 -4.42 0.82 10.75
N VAL A 14 -3.89 0.46 11.89
CA VAL A 14 -3.85 1.34 13.05
C VAL A 14 -2.62 2.24 12.93
N TYR A 15 -2.82 3.53 13.15
CA TYR A 15 -1.75 4.54 13.12
C TYR A 15 -1.49 5.03 14.53
N ALA A 16 -0.22 5.15 14.90
CA ALA A 16 0.22 5.70 16.17
C ALA A 16 1.02 6.98 15.94
N ASP A 17 0.59 8.06 16.56
CA ASP A 17 1.37 9.30 16.62
C ASP A 17 2.53 9.14 17.60
N CYS A 18 3.69 8.85 17.04
CA CYS A 18 4.95 8.69 17.77
C CYS A 18 5.88 9.91 17.61
N MET A 19 5.35 11.07 17.21
CA MET A 19 6.15 12.29 17.05
C MET A 19 6.75 12.81 18.38
N ARG A 20 6.13 12.46 19.52
CA ARG A 20 6.58 12.87 20.86
C ARG A 20 6.70 11.71 21.85
N GLU A 21 6.18 10.56 21.52
CA GLU A 21 6.14 9.39 22.40
C GLU A 21 6.68 8.17 21.67
N ARG A 22 7.08 7.13 22.40
CA ARG A 22 7.61 5.89 21.84
C ARG A 22 6.75 4.70 22.26
N ILE A 23 6.78 3.66 21.43
CA ILE A 23 6.23 2.34 21.72
C ILE A 23 7.42 1.43 21.99
N ASP A 24 7.46 0.79 23.17
CA ASP A 24 8.59 -0.04 23.58
C ASP A 24 8.68 -1.34 22.76
N ASP A 25 7.55 -1.98 22.51
CA ASP A 25 7.47 -3.21 21.71
C ASP A 25 6.40 -3.07 20.61
N PRO A 26 6.74 -2.41 19.49
CA PRO A 26 5.78 -2.19 18.42
C PRO A 26 5.40 -3.49 17.68
N ALA A 27 6.27 -4.51 17.65
CA ALA A 27 5.97 -5.79 17.02
C ALA A 27 4.88 -6.53 17.77
N ALA A 28 5.01 -6.66 19.10
CA ALA A 28 3.99 -7.29 19.93
C ALA A 28 2.69 -6.47 19.93
N LEU A 29 2.77 -5.14 19.94
CA LEU A 29 1.59 -4.29 19.83
C LEU A 29 0.88 -4.50 18.49
N ALA A 30 1.61 -4.58 17.37
CA ALA A 30 1.04 -4.80 16.05
C ALA A 30 0.20 -6.09 16.01
N VAL A 31 0.71 -7.19 16.55
CA VAL A 31 -0.03 -8.46 16.64
C VAL A 31 -1.34 -8.29 17.43
N ARG A 32 -1.27 -7.69 18.63
CA ARG A 32 -2.45 -7.53 19.48
C ARG A 32 -3.48 -6.58 18.91
N ILE A 33 -3.05 -5.40 18.43
CA ILE A 33 -3.97 -4.36 17.99
C ILE A 33 -4.62 -4.69 16.65
N SER A 34 -3.94 -5.49 15.82
CA SER A 34 -4.43 -5.89 14.50
C SER A 34 -5.42 -7.03 14.52
N ASP A 35 -5.56 -7.74 15.64
CA ASP A 35 -6.55 -8.80 15.76
C ASP A 35 -7.96 -8.24 15.56
N ARG A 36 -8.71 -8.82 14.62
CA ARG A 36 -10.04 -8.32 14.23
C ARG A 36 -11.14 -8.71 15.21
N HIS A 37 -10.86 -9.59 16.17
CA HIS A 37 -11.81 -10.07 17.16
C HIS A 37 -11.48 -9.57 18.57
N PHE A 38 -10.19 -9.48 18.92
CA PHE A 38 -9.73 -9.15 20.27
C PHE A 38 -8.94 -7.82 20.33
N GLY A 39 -8.64 -7.22 19.19
CA GLY A 39 -8.00 -5.93 19.07
C GLY A 39 -8.90 -4.88 18.42
N VAL A 40 -8.27 -3.90 17.78
CA VAL A 40 -8.94 -2.90 16.92
C VAL A 40 -9.24 -3.52 15.55
N GLY A 41 -8.43 -4.45 15.13
CA GLY A 41 -8.47 -5.07 13.80
C GLY A 41 -7.78 -4.23 12.74
N GLY A 42 -7.00 -4.88 11.88
CA GLY A 42 -6.32 -4.22 10.74
C GLY A 42 -5.25 -5.09 10.12
N ASP A 43 -4.60 -4.53 9.11
CA ASP A 43 -3.51 -5.20 8.40
C ASP A 43 -2.16 -5.01 9.12
N GLY A 44 -2.14 -4.17 10.17
CA GLY A 44 -0.95 -3.92 10.98
C GLY A 44 -0.98 -2.59 11.73
N LEU A 45 0.20 -2.18 12.18
CA LEU A 45 0.48 -0.92 12.88
C LEU A 45 1.42 -0.06 12.05
N ILE A 46 1.09 1.21 11.87
CA ILE A 46 1.97 2.22 11.29
C ILE A 46 2.25 3.29 12.33
N MET A 47 3.52 3.50 12.65
CA MET A 47 3.99 4.55 13.54
C MET A 47 4.46 5.75 12.71
N ILE A 48 4.02 6.95 13.09
CA ILE A 48 4.43 8.22 12.51
C ILE A 48 5.44 8.83 13.49
N CYS A 49 6.71 8.80 13.10
CA CYS A 49 7.83 9.15 13.96
C CYS A 49 8.55 10.40 13.46
N PRO A 50 9.33 11.09 14.32
CA PRO A 50 10.21 12.15 13.85
C PRO A 50 11.30 11.61 12.92
N SER A 51 11.81 12.44 12.01
CA SER A 51 12.91 12.15 11.11
C SER A 51 13.86 13.34 11.06
N ASP A 52 15.15 13.06 10.97
CA ASP A 52 16.17 14.08 10.73
C ASP A 52 16.36 14.41 9.24
N ASN A 53 15.80 13.57 8.35
CA ASN A 53 16.03 13.63 6.90
C ASN A 53 14.78 13.95 6.09
N ALA A 54 13.60 13.91 6.73
CA ALA A 54 12.30 14.08 6.07
C ALA A 54 11.32 14.79 7.01
N ASP A 55 10.09 15.07 6.54
CA ASP A 55 9.06 15.70 7.38
C ASP A 55 8.59 14.78 8.53
N CYS A 56 8.62 13.47 8.29
CA CYS A 56 8.45 12.44 9.30
C CYS A 56 9.01 11.11 8.80
N ALA A 57 9.06 10.12 9.69
CA ALA A 57 9.36 8.73 9.35
C ALA A 57 8.11 7.85 9.50
N MET A 58 7.91 6.93 8.56
CA MET A 58 6.91 5.87 8.61
C MET A 58 7.61 4.56 8.99
N VAL A 59 7.29 4.03 10.15
CA VAL A 59 7.72 2.69 10.59
C VAL A 59 6.49 1.80 10.67
N MET A 60 6.51 0.63 10.02
CA MET A 60 5.33 -0.20 9.93
C MET A 60 5.61 -1.65 10.35
N TYR A 61 4.63 -2.26 10.99
CA TYR A 61 4.60 -3.67 11.36
C TYR A 61 3.32 -4.30 10.81
N ASN A 62 3.47 -5.47 10.20
CA ASN A 62 2.35 -6.27 9.75
C ASN A 62 1.60 -6.88 10.95
N ASN A 63 0.43 -7.45 10.71
CA ASN A 63 -0.39 -8.09 11.73
C ASN A 63 0.26 -9.35 12.37
N ASP A 64 1.32 -9.89 11.76
CA ASP A 64 2.14 -10.99 12.32
C ASP A 64 3.34 -10.48 13.16
N GLY A 65 3.48 -9.16 13.32
CA GLY A 65 4.58 -8.51 14.02
C GLY A 65 5.86 -8.32 13.19
N SER A 66 5.90 -8.78 11.97
CA SER A 66 7.05 -8.54 11.07
C SER A 66 7.12 -7.08 10.63
N GLU A 67 8.34 -6.52 10.62
CA GLU A 67 8.55 -5.16 10.16
C GLU A 67 8.47 -5.07 8.64
N GLY A 68 7.57 -4.22 8.12
CA GLY A 68 7.43 -3.91 6.71
C GLY A 68 8.39 -2.83 6.25
N ARG A 69 8.71 -2.82 4.96
CA ARG A 69 9.62 -1.80 4.39
C ARG A 69 8.91 -0.52 4.00
N MET A 70 7.74 -0.63 3.38
CA MET A 70 6.90 0.47 2.92
C MET A 70 5.54 -0.09 2.47
N CYS A 71 4.47 0.66 2.70
CA CYS A 71 3.14 0.40 2.17
C CYS A 71 2.65 1.62 1.38
N GLY A 72 2.40 1.47 0.09
CA GLY A 72 1.94 2.57 -0.78
C GLY A 72 0.58 3.13 -0.36
N ASN A 73 -0.30 2.30 0.20
CA ASN A 73 -1.59 2.74 0.74
C ASN A 73 -1.39 3.46 2.08
N GLY A 74 -0.59 2.87 2.98
CA GLY A 74 -0.30 3.40 4.30
C GLY A 74 0.39 4.76 4.26
N ILE A 75 1.34 4.95 3.35
CA ILE A 75 2.10 6.22 3.28
C ILE A 75 1.22 7.41 2.88
N ARG A 76 0.16 7.20 2.07
CA ARG A 76 -0.81 8.26 1.75
C ARG A 76 -1.55 8.72 3.00
N CYS A 77 -1.90 7.78 3.88
CA CYS A 77 -2.53 8.07 5.17
C CYS A 77 -1.57 8.81 6.13
N VAL A 78 -0.27 8.46 6.12
CA VAL A 78 0.76 9.22 6.87
C VAL A 78 0.81 10.66 6.38
N GLY A 79 0.88 10.87 5.05
CA GLY A 79 0.87 12.20 4.45
C GLY A 79 -0.37 13.02 4.85
N LYS A 80 -1.55 12.40 4.78
CA LYS A 80 -2.79 13.00 5.27
C LYS A 80 -2.69 13.37 6.75
N TYR A 81 -2.21 12.45 7.59
CA TYR A 81 -2.13 12.66 9.03
C TYR A 81 -1.26 13.86 9.40
N ILE A 82 -0.04 13.96 8.85
CA ILE A 82 0.88 15.04 9.18
C ILE A 82 0.37 16.41 8.70
N TYR A 83 -0.38 16.44 7.58
CA TYR A 83 -1.00 17.67 7.10
C TYR A 83 -2.19 18.08 7.96
N ASP A 84 -3.17 17.19 8.15
CA ASP A 84 -4.42 17.51 8.86
C ASP A 84 -4.19 17.82 10.35
N ASN A 85 -3.07 17.36 10.93
CA ASN A 85 -2.72 17.64 12.33
C ASN A 85 -1.65 18.76 12.49
N GLY A 86 -1.36 19.49 11.41
CA GLY A 86 -0.52 20.69 11.47
C GLY A 86 0.98 20.44 11.69
N TYR A 87 1.48 19.22 11.44
CA TYR A 87 2.93 18.96 11.44
C TYR A 87 3.60 19.57 10.21
N VAL A 88 2.85 19.71 9.12
CA VAL A 88 3.25 20.44 7.91
C VAL A 88 2.08 21.29 7.40
N ASP A 89 2.40 22.39 6.67
CA ASP A 89 1.44 23.35 6.12
C ASP A 89 1.48 23.42 4.59
N ARG A 90 2.18 22.47 3.94
CA ARG A 90 2.38 22.43 2.49
C ARG A 90 1.97 21.09 1.89
N ALA A 91 1.57 21.12 0.61
CA ALA A 91 1.13 19.94 -0.11
C ALA A 91 2.25 18.98 -0.52
N ARG A 92 3.52 19.46 -0.64
CA ARG A 92 4.66 18.59 -0.96
C ARG A 92 5.36 18.19 0.31
N VAL A 93 5.39 16.88 0.58
CA VAL A 93 5.97 16.31 1.80
C VAL A 93 6.88 15.15 1.48
N SER A 94 7.85 14.94 2.36
CA SER A 94 8.79 13.83 2.32
C SER A 94 8.57 12.92 3.51
N ILE A 95 8.59 11.60 3.29
CA ILE A 95 8.43 10.61 4.35
C ILE A 95 9.56 9.60 4.27
N GLU A 96 10.33 9.50 5.35
CA GLU A 96 11.38 8.50 5.47
C GLU A 96 10.75 7.12 5.70
N THR A 97 11.23 6.12 4.96
CA THR A 97 10.80 4.72 5.10
C THR A 97 12.02 3.80 5.04
N LYS A 98 11.86 2.55 5.42
CA LYS A 98 12.91 1.51 5.27
C LYS A 98 13.29 1.25 3.78
N SER A 99 12.49 1.74 2.83
CA SER A 99 12.77 1.72 1.38
C SER A 99 13.29 3.06 0.85
N GLY A 100 13.79 3.94 1.72
CA GLY A 100 14.26 5.28 1.40
C GLY A 100 13.19 6.35 1.56
N ILE A 101 13.58 7.58 1.31
CA ILE A 101 12.69 8.76 1.41
C ILE A 101 11.72 8.74 0.21
N LYS A 102 10.43 8.89 0.50
CA LYS A 102 9.36 8.99 -0.49
C LYS A 102 8.83 10.42 -0.55
N GLN A 103 8.66 10.92 -1.78
CA GLN A 103 8.06 12.22 -2.03
C GLN A 103 6.57 12.04 -2.32
N LEU A 104 5.75 12.83 -1.67
CA LEU A 104 4.31 12.86 -1.85
C LEU A 104 3.85 14.26 -2.24
N GLU A 105 2.85 14.31 -3.12
CA GLU A 105 2.08 15.50 -3.41
C GLU A 105 0.65 15.27 -2.92
N LEU A 106 0.28 15.98 -1.85
CA LEU A 106 -1.01 15.83 -1.18
C LEU A 106 -2.11 16.50 -2.00
N THR A 107 -3.26 15.85 -2.11
CA THR A 107 -4.48 16.46 -2.63
C THR A 107 -5.23 17.08 -1.46
N VAL A 108 -5.32 18.40 -1.44
CA VAL A 108 -5.96 19.17 -0.36
C VAL A 108 -7.20 19.85 -0.90
N GLU A 109 -8.33 19.61 -0.25
CA GLU A 109 -9.63 20.21 -0.55
C GLU A 109 -10.22 20.83 0.71
N ASN A 110 -10.55 22.12 0.66
CA ASN A 110 -11.08 22.87 1.80
C ASN A 110 -10.24 22.75 3.08
N GLY A 111 -8.91 22.71 2.95
CA GLY A 111 -7.99 22.60 4.08
C GLY A 111 -7.83 21.20 4.67
N ILE A 112 -8.41 20.18 4.04
CA ILE A 112 -8.32 18.77 4.46
C ILE A 112 -7.64 17.96 3.36
N CYS A 113 -6.71 17.12 3.73
CA CYS A 113 -6.06 16.21 2.79
C CYS A 113 -6.99 15.04 2.46
N THR A 114 -7.31 14.86 1.17
CA THR A 114 -8.19 13.77 0.68
C THR A 114 -7.44 12.61 0.07
N GLY A 115 -6.17 12.79 -0.29
CA GLY A 115 -5.33 11.76 -0.90
C GLY A 115 -3.93 12.25 -1.20
N ALA A 116 -3.16 11.43 -1.88
CA ALA A 116 -1.81 11.81 -2.28
C ALA A 116 -1.37 11.11 -3.57
N ARG A 117 -0.50 11.80 -4.31
CA ARG A 117 0.32 11.27 -5.38
C ARG A 117 1.69 10.91 -4.82
N VAL A 118 2.07 9.65 -4.93
CA VAL A 118 3.30 9.07 -4.37
C VAL A 118 4.27 8.77 -5.49
N ASP A 119 5.52 9.18 -5.35
CA ASP A 119 6.61 8.76 -6.22
C ASP A 119 7.03 7.33 -5.89
N MET A 120 6.72 6.39 -6.80
CA MET A 120 7.04 4.97 -6.66
C MET A 120 8.47 4.64 -7.10
N GLY A 121 9.18 5.60 -7.69
CA GLY A 121 10.52 5.45 -8.24
C GLY A 121 10.54 4.87 -9.66
N VAL A 122 11.74 4.58 -10.15
CA VAL A 122 11.94 3.95 -11.47
C VAL A 122 11.66 2.47 -11.37
N PRO A 123 10.73 1.90 -12.14
CA PRO A 123 10.44 0.47 -12.14
C PRO A 123 11.60 -0.33 -12.70
N LYS A 124 11.80 -1.53 -12.16
CA LYS A 124 12.73 -2.52 -12.69
C LYS A 124 12.01 -3.43 -13.68
N LEU A 125 12.58 -3.60 -14.85
CA LEU A 125 11.92 -4.20 -16.02
C LEU A 125 12.71 -5.35 -16.65
N THR A 126 13.84 -5.73 -16.06
CA THR A 126 14.68 -6.82 -16.54
C THR A 126 14.83 -7.92 -15.52
N ALA A 127 15.03 -9.16 -15.95
CA ALA A 127 15.21 -10.30 -15.05
C ALA A 127 16.42 -10.14 -14.10
N ALA A 128 17.45 -9.41 -14.52
CA ALA A 128 18.62 -9.13 -13.69
C ALA A 128 18.32 -8.20 -12.51
N GLU A 129 17.28 -7.38 -12.60
CA GLU A 129 16.89 -6.43 -11.56
C GLU A 129 15.74 -6.93 -10.68
N ILE A 130 15.06 -8.00 -11.12
CA ILE A 130 13.96 -8.64 -10.41
C ILE A 130 14.47 -10.00 -9.93
N PRO A 131 14.17 -10.47 -8.71
CA PRO A 131 14.65 -11.78 -8.24
C PRO A 131 13.89 -12.93 -8.92
N VAL A 132 14.15 -13.13 -10.24
CA VAL A 132 13.55 -14.17 -11.08
C VAL A 132 14.64 -14.95 -11.83
N LEU A 133 14.46 -16.27 -11.96
CA LEU A 133 15.36 -17.18 -12.64
C LEU A 133 14.85 -17.41 -14.07
N LEU A 134 15.17 -16.48 -14.98
CA LEU A 134 14.87 -16.61 -16.41
C LEU A 134 16.13 -17.02 -17.19
N ALA A 135 15.95 -17.74 -18.30
CA ALA A 135 17.04 -18.00 -19.23
C ALA A 135 17.53 -16.67 -19.83
N PRO A 136 18.83 -16.54 -20.17
CA PRO A 136 19.38 -15.32 -20.77
C PRO A 136 18.63 -14.84 -22.03
N ALA A 137 18.04 -15.76 -22.80
CA ALA A 137 17.22 -15.45 -23.97
C ALA A 137 15.88 -14.77 -23.59
N ASP A 138 15.42 -14.92 -22.35
CA ASP A 138 14.16 -14.36 -21.82
C ASP A 138 14.44 -13.20 -20.85
N ALA A 139 15.55 -12.50 -20.99
CA ALA A 139 15.93 -11.39 -20.12
C ALA A 139 14.93 -10.22 -20.13
N ASP A 140 14.18 -10.09 -21.23
CA ASP A 140 13.05 -9.14 -21.33
C ASP A 140 11.83 -9.69 -20.58
N THR A 141 11.46 -9.01 -19.49
CA THR A 141 10.31 -9.39 -18.65
C THR A 141 8.96 -8.90 -19.18
N GLY A 142 8.91 -8.24 -20.33
CA GLY A 142 7.68 -7.70 -20.92
C GLY A 142 6.65 -8.79 -21.32
N SER A 143 7.12 -9.98 -21.70
CA SER A 143 6.27 -11.14 -22.00
C SER A 143 7.01 -12.44 -21.78
N VAL A 144 6.81 -13.08 -20.64
CA VAL A 144 7.42 -14.37 -20.28
C VAL A 144 6.36 -15.46 -20.20
N LYS A 145 6.75 -16.71 -20.55
CA LYS A 145 5.87 -17.87 -20.40
C LYS A 145 6.09 -18.53 -19.05
N ILE A 146 5.04 -18.65 -18.26
CA ILE A 146 5.01 -19.43 -17.02
C ILE A 146 4.04 -20.58 -17.14
N ALA A 147 4.41 -21.75 -16.65
CA ALA A 147 3.60 -22.95 -16.70
C ALA A 147 3.24 -23.42 -15.28
N THR A 148 1.94 -23.65 -15.03
CA THR A 148 1.44 -24.20 -13.77
C THR A 148 0.09 -24.89 -14.00
N GLY A 149 -0.21 -25.93 -13.22
CA GLY A 149 -1.50 -26.66 -13.30
C GLY A 149 -1.85 -27.17 -14.69
N GLY A 150 -0.85 -27.57 -15.52
CA GLY A 150 -1.05 -28.02 -16.90
C GLY A 150 -1.42 -26.91 -17.90
N ARG A 151 -1.27 -25.64 -17.50
CA ARG A 151 -1.53 -24.47 -18.35
C ARG A 151 -0.30 -23.60 -18.48
N THR A 152 -0.19 -22.93 -19.62
CA THR A 152 0.85 -21.92 -19.88
C THR A 152 0.21 -20.54 -19.94
N PHE A 153 0.78 -19.57 -19.22
CA PHE A 153 0.35 -18.20 -19.18
C PHE A 153 1.43 -17.27 -19.74
N ASN A 154 1.02 -16.25 -20.48
CA ASN A 154 1.89 -15.15 -20.84
C ASN A 154 1.82 -14.10 -19.72
N ALA A 155 2.89 -13.98 -18.95
CA ALA A 155 3.02 -13.03 -17.86
C ALA A 155 3.92 -11.87 -18.24
N SER A 156 3.75 -10.72 -17.58
CA SER A 156 4.74 -9.65 -17.53
C SER A 156 5.31 -9.57 -16.11
N LEU A 157 6.61 -9.30 -15.98
CA LEU A 157 7.28 -9.18 -14.69
C LEU A 157 7.75 -7.74 -14.50
N VAL A 158 7.43 -7.16 -13.35
CA VAL A 158 7.82 -5.78 -12.99
C VAL A 158 8.16 -5.74 -11.50
N SER A 159 9.16 -4.96 -11.11
CA SER A 159 9.37 -4.62 -9.71
C SER A 159 9.32 -3.12 -9.50
N VAL A 160 8.57 -2.70 -8.49
CA VAL A 160 8.52 -1.32 -7.97
C VAL A 160 8.98 -1.28 -6.50
N GLY A 161 9.98 -2.12 -6.18
CA GLY A 161 10.52 -2.33 -4.84
C GLY A 161 10.24 -3.73 -4.30
N ASN A 162 9.22 -4.40 -4.83
CA ASN A 162 8.89 -5.82 -4.66
C ASN A 162 8.48 -6.41 -6.01
N PRO A 163 8.64 -7.74 -6.23
CA PRO A 163 8.38 -8.37 -7.52
C PRO A 163 6.89 -8.66 -7.74
N HIS A 164 6.45 -8.45 -8.98
CA HIS A 164 5.08 -8.68 -9.44
C HIS A 164 5.05 -9.50 -10.73
N CYS A 165 4.11 -10.46 -10.80
CA CYS A 165 3.80 -11.28 -11.96
C CYS A 165 2.40 -10.94 -12.46
N ILE A 166 2.31 -10.24 -13.58
CA ILE A 166 1.09 -9.69 -14.12
C ILE A 166 0.55 -10.61 -15.22
N LEU A 167 -0.67 -11.11 -15.03
CA LEU A 167 -1.40 -11.95 -15.96
C LEU A 167 -2.57 -11.16 -16.56
N PHE A 168 -2.50 -10.87 -17.86
CA PHE A 168 -3.63 -10.28 -18.55
C PHE A 168 -4.68 -11.36 -18.85
N VAL A 169 -5.84 -11.23 -18.22
CA VAL A 169 -6.96 -12.18 -18.29
C VAL A 169 -8.18 -11.54 -18.94
N LYS A 170 -9.05 -12.38 -19.52
CA LYS A 170 -10.30 -11.89 -20.16
C LYS A 170 -11.21 -11.18 -19.14
N ASP A 171 -11.29 -11.75 -17.93
CA ASP A 171 -12.16 -11.25 -16.87
C ASP A 171 -11.52 -11.50 -15.50
N ALA A 172 -11.03 -10.44 -14.87
CA ALA A 172 -10.42 -10.50 -13.55
C ALA A 172 -11.43 -10.77 -12.44
N ASP A 173 -12.69 -10.32 -12.59
CA ASP A 173 -13.74 -10.53 -11.60
C ASP A 173 -14.15 -12.00 -11.53
N ASN A 174 -14.14 -12.72 -12.65
CA ASN A 174 -14.39 -14.15 -12.73
C ASN A 174 -13.13 -15.02 -12.62
N THR A 175 -11.96 -14.41 -12.40
CA THR A 175 -10.72 -15.14 -12.09
C THR A 175 -10.64 -15.42 -10.60
N ASP A 176 -10.20 -16.63 -10.22
CA ASP A 176 -10.01 -17.02 -8.82
C ASP A 176 -8.53 -16.87 -8.40
N PRO A 177 -8.14 -15.77 -7.73
CA PRO A 177 -6.77 -15.57 -7.27
C PRO A 177 -6.36 -16.59 -6.18
N ALA A 178 -7.29 -17.07 -5.34
CA ALA A 178 -6.98 -18.05 -4.31
C ALA A 178 -6.57 -19.40 -4.89
N ARG A 179 -7.08 -19.76 -6.06
CA ARG A 179 -6.72 -21.00 -6.74
C ARG A 179 -5.41 -20.92 -7.50
N LEU A 180 -5.19 -19.83 -8.24
CA LEU A 180 -4.04 -19.70 -9.15
C LEU A 180 -2.82 -19.02 -8.48
N GLY A 181 -3.08 -18.04 -7.61
CA GLY A 181 -2.05 -17.25 -6.95
C GLY A 181 -1.01 -18.08 -6.20
N PRO A 182 -1.41 -18.99 -5.29
CA PRO A 182 -0.46 -19.83 -4.52
C PRO A 182 0.41 -20.73 -5.39
N GLN A 183 -0.11 -21.17 -6.54
CA GLN A 183 0.61 -22.02 -7.47
C GLN A 183 1.68 -21.24 -8.21
N ILE A 184 1.37 -19.98 -8.61
CA ILE A 184 2.29 -19.12 -9.34
C ILE A 184 3.31 -18.50 -8.40
N GLU A 185 2.88 -18.01 -7.23
CA GLU A 185 3.76 -17.44 -6.19
C GLU A 185 4.98 -18.32 -5.89
N LYS A 186 4.77 -19.66 -5.85
CA LYS A 186 5.76 -20.65 -5.43
C LYS A 186 6.50 -21.34 -6.58
N LEU A 187 6.35 -20.86 -7.81
CA LEU A 187 7.09 -21.45 -8.93
C LEU A 187 8.61 -21.33 -8.70
N PRO A 188 9.40 -22.35 -9.05
CA PRO A 188 10.86 -22.33 -8.86
C PRO A 188 11.55 -21.17 -9.56
N VAL A 189 10.95 -20.58 -10.59
CA VAL A 189 11.46 -19.39 -11.28
C VAL A 189 11.41 -18.15 -10.39
N PHE A 190 10.66 -18.16 -9.28
CA PHE A 190 10.54 -17.08 -8.30
C PHE A 190 11.14 -17.48 -6.95
N PRO A 191 12.48 -17.43 -6.78
CA PRO A 191 13.15 -17.93 -5.57
C PRO A 191 12.75 -17.19 -4.29
N GLU A 192 12.38 -15.92 -4.40
CA GLU A 192 11.88 -15.09 -3.29
C GLU A 192 10.35 -15.00 -3.27
N ARG A 193 9.65 -15.87 -4.02
CA ARG A 193 8.21 -15.77 -4.31
C ARG A 193 7.87 -14.46 -5.02
N ILE A 194 6.60 -14.28 -5.40
CA ILE A 194 6.14 -13.13 -6.19
C ILE A 194 4.68 -12.80 -5.87
N ASN A 195 4.30 -11.52 -5.98
CA ASN A 195 2.91 -11.11 -6.01
C ASN A 195 2.32 -11.44 -7.39
N VAL A 196 1.07 -11.84 -7.45
CA VAL A 196 0.41 -12.27 -8.70
C VAL A 196 -0.83 -11.42 -8.94
N GLU A 197 -0.81 -10.66 -10.04
CA GLU A 197 -1.91 -9.80 -10.45
C GLU A 197 -2.68 -10.40 -11.63
N PHE A 198 -4.01 -10.41 -11.53
CA PHE A 198 -4.94 -10.80 -12.59
C PHE A 198 -5.61 -9.54 -13.11
N VAL A 199 -5.33 -9.18 -14.37
CA VAL A 199 -5.64 -7.87 -14.93
C VAL A 199 -6.50 -8.00 -16.17
N THR A 200 -7.62 -7.27 -16.21
CA THR A 200 -8.42 -7.03 -17.41
C THR A 200 -8.27 -5.59 -17.84
N VAL A 201 -7.76 -5.38 -19.05
CA VAL A 201 -7.76 -4.06 -19.68
C VAL A 201 -9.15 -3.81 -20.24
N LYS A 202 -9.82 -2.75 -19.76
CA LYS A 202 -11.17 -2.36 -20.21
C LYS A 202 -11.09 -1.46 -21.45
N ASP A 203 -10.18 -0.50 -21.41
CA ASP A 203 -9.82 0.39 -22.51
C ASP A 203 -8.42 0.96 -22.25
N ARG A 204 -7.97 1.93 -23.07
CA ARG A 204 -6.62 2.51 -22.95
C ARG A 204 -6.37 3.29 -21.66
N GLY A 205 -7.41 3.72 -20.96
CA GLY A 205 -7.34 4.49 -19.71
C GLY A 205 -7.79 3.73 -18.47
N HIS A 206 -8.36 2.53 -18.61
CA HIS A 206 -9.00 1.82 -17.50
C HIS A 206 -8.68 0.33 -17.49
N MET A 207 -8.38 -0.18 -16.31
CA MET A 207 -8.18 -1.61 -16.07
C MET A 207 -8.76 -2.05 -14.72
N ARG A 208 -9.09 -3.32 -14.65
CA ARG A 208 -9.54 -4.02 -13.45
C ARG A 208 -8.45 -4.98 -13.00
N MET A 209 -8.09 -4.96 -11.72
CA MET A 209 -7.06 -5.80 -11.13
C MET A 209 -7.57 -6.52 -9.88
N ARG A 210 -7.24 -7.80 -9.76
CA ARG A 210 -7.29 -8.57 -8.52
C ARG A 210 -5.92 -9.15 -8.23
N VAL A 211 -5.60 -9.34 -6.96
CA VAL A 211 -4.25 -9.71 -6.53
C VAL A 211 -4.25 -10.89 -5.58
N TRP A 212 -3.18 -11.68 -5.69
CA TRP A 212 -2.69 -12.58 -4.66
C TRP A 212 -1.33 -12.03 -4.19
N GLU A 213 -1.29 -11.45 -3.02
CA GLU A 213 -0.05 -10.90 -2.45
C GLU A 213 0.81 -11.99 -1.85
N ARG A 214 2.11 -11.87 -2.06
CA ARG A 214 3.15 -12.74 -1.54
C ARG A 214 3.08 -12.84 -0.02
N GLY A 215 2.78 -14.05 0.50
CA GLY A 215 2.70 -14.34 1.93
C GLY A 215 1.42 -13.88 2.62
N THR A 216 0.60 -13.04 2.00
CA THR A 216 -0.65 -12.50 2.60
C THR A 216 -1.90 -13.10 1.96
N GLY A 217 -1.86 -13.36 0.65
CA GLY A 217 -3.01 -13.88 -0.08
C GLY A 217 -3.84 -12.78 -0.74
N ILE A 218 -5.17 -12.94 -0.78
CA ILE A 218 -6.09 -11.95 -1.36
C ILE A 218 -6.16 -10.74 -0.43
N THR A 219 -5.96 -9.55 -1.00
CA THR A 219 -6.13 -8.26 -0.32
C THR A 219 -7.06 -7.35 -1.11
N MET A 220 -7.66 -6.38 -0.43
CA MET A 220 -8.56 -5.40 -1.05
C MET A 220 -7.81 -4.43 -1.96
N ALA A 221 -6.51 -4.18 -1.68
CA ALA A 221 -5.73 -3.19 -2.40
C ALA A 221 -4.22 -3.45 -2.29
N CYS A 222 -3.56 -3.55 -3.42
CA CYS A 222 -2.10 -3.59 -3.55
C CYS A 222 -1.62 -2.43 -4.43
N GLY A 223 -1.05 -1.39 -3.81
CA GLY A 223 -0.58 -0.19 -4.53
C GLY A 223 0.58 -0.48 -5.47
N THR A 224 1.55 -1.29 -5.04
CA THR A 224 2.68 -1.72 -5.87
C THR A 224 2.22 -2.62 -7.02
N GLY A 225 1.25 -3.53 -6.76
CA GLY A 225 0.64 -4.37 -7.78
C GLY A 225 -0.11 -3.57 -8.83
N ALA A 226 -0.88 -2.55 -8.43
CA ALA A 226 -1.56 -1.65 -9.36
C ALA A 226 -0.56 -0.87 -10.23
N THR A 227 0.52 -0.38 -9.62
CA THR A 227 1.60 0.32 -10.32
C THR A 227 2.29 -0.60 -11.33
N ALA A 228 2.69 -1.80 -10.90
CA ALA A 228 3.33 -2.79 -11.76
C ALA A 228 2.42 -3.24 -12.92
N SER A 229 1.13 -3.41 -12.65
CA SER A 229 0.13 -3.80 -13.64
C SER A 229 -0.06 -2.72 -14.73
N ALA A 230 -0.15 -1.45 -14.33
CA ALA A 230 -0.25 -0.34 -15.27
C ALA A 230 1.02 -0.22 -16.13
N ILE A 231 2.21 -0.31 -15.52
CA ILE A 231 3.49 -0.31 -16.23
C ILE A 231 3.55 -1.44 -17.27
N ALA A 232 3.16 -2.65 -16.89
CA ALA A 232 3.11 -3.79 -17.80
C ALA A 232 2.14 -3.56 -18.98
N ALA A 233 0.97 -2.98 -18.72
CA ALA A 233 -0.02 -2.66 -19.74
C ALA A 233 0.48 -1.58 -20.71
N ILE A 234 1.08 -0.50 -20.19
CA ILE A 234 1.67 0.59 -20.98
C ILE A 234 2.81 0.06 -21.84
N ARG A 235 3.72 -0.71 -21.27
CA ARG A 235 4.86 -1.31 -21.97
C ARG A 235 4.43 -2.22 -23.12
N ARG A 236 3.30 -2.90 -22.97
CA ARG A 236 2.71 -3.74 -24.04
C ARG A 236 1.85 -2.97 -25.02
N GLY A 237 1.74 -1.64 -24.91
CA GLY A 237 0.91 -0.79 -25.79
C GLY A 237 -0.61 -0.98 -25.59
N LEU A 238 -1.02 -1.63 -24.48
CA LEU A 238 -2.43 -1.88 -24.17
C LEU A 238 -3.13 -0.66 -23.54
N CYS A 239 -2.36 0.17 -22.84
CA CYS A 239 -2.88 1.38 -22.19
C CYS A 239 -2.04 2.61 -22.54
N ASP A 240 -2.61 3.79 -22.29
CA ASP A 240 -1.93 5.08 -22.34
C ASP A 240 -1.08 5.30 -21.07
N HIS A 241 -0.27 6.38 -21.05
CA HIS A 241 0.65 6.68 -19.94
C HIS A 241 -0.02 7.03 -18.60
N ARG A 242 -1.34 7.22 -18.60
CA ARG A 242 -2.16 7.46 -17.40
C ARG A 242 -3.31 6.48 -17.37
N VAL A 243 -3.34 5.63 -16.34
CA VAL A 243 -4.28 4.52 -16.24
C VAL A 243 -4.98 4.54 -14.89
N LYS A 244 -6.29 4.42 -14.90
CA LYS A 244 -7.11 4.17 -13.72
C LYS A 244 -7.21 2.67 -13.51
N VAL A 245 -6.78 2.21 -12.34
CA VAL A 245 -6.79 0.81 -11.92
C VAL A 245 -7.87 0.61 -10.86
N ALA A 246 -8.91 -0.14 -11.18
CA ALA A 246 -9.95 -0.54 -10.23
C ALA A 246 -9.53 -1.83 -9.51
N LEU A 247 -9.48 -1.78 -8.18
CA LEU A 247 -9.21 -2.89 -7.26
C LEU A 247 -10.48 -3.24 -6.48
N ASP A 248 -10.43 -4.29 -5.64
CA ASP A 248 -11.59 -4.67 -4.81
C ASP A 248 -11.97 -3.58 -3.80
N GLY A 249 -10.99 -2.83 -3.28
CA GLY A 249 -11.19 -1.77 -2.28
C GLY A 249 -11.38 -0.36 -2.85
N GLY A 250 -11.21 -0.15 -4.16
CA GLY A 250 -11.34 1.18 -4.78
C GLY A 250 -10.42 1.39 -5.97
N GLU A 251 -10.15 2.64 -6.32
CA GLU A 251 -9.42 2.99 -7.53
C GLU A 251 -8.10 3.72 -7.22
N LEU A 252 -7.10 3.45 -8.03
CA LEU A 252 -5.82 4.18 -8.07
C LEU A 252 -5.59 4.71 -9.48
N ILE A 253 -4.90 5.85 -9.58
CA ILE A 253 -4.43 6.38 -10.87
C ILE A 253 -2.93 6.20 -10.92
N ILE A 254 -2.44 5.59 -11.99
CA ILE A 254 -1.02 5.37 -12.22
C ILE A 254 -0.58 6.19 -13.42
N ASP A 255 0.45 6.99 -13.23
CA ASP A 255 1.10 7.76 -14.29
C ASP A 255 2.52 7.21 -14.51
N TRP A 256 2.86 6.84 -15.75
CA TRP A 256 4.21 6.41 -16.11
C TRP A 256 4.54 6.82 -17.54
N ALA A 257 5.56 7.65 -17.72
CA ALA A 257 5.92 8.21 -19.01
C ALA A 257 6.74 7.27 -19.91
N GLY A 258 7.24 6.15 -19.36
CA GLY A 258 8.03 5.17 -20.11
C GLY A 258 9.31 4.75 -19.38
N GLU A 259 10.10 3.92 -20.04
CA GLU A 259 11.33 3.34 -19.46
C GLU A 259 12.31 4.43 -18.98
N GLY A 260 12.95 4.16 -17.85
CA GLY A 260 13.85 5.10 -17.18
C GLY A 260 13.17 6.25 -16.43
N GLN A 261 11.84 6.38 -16.53
CA GLN A 261 11.07 7.42 -15.84
C GLN A 261 10.45 6.89 -14.54
N HIS A 262 10.26 7.78 -13.57
CA HIS A 262 9.53 7.47 -12.35
C HIS A 262 8.07 7.14 -12.64
N ALA A 263 7.53 6.18 -11.92
CA ALA A 263 6.10 5.91 -11.87
C ALA A 263 5.48 6.63 -10.68
N PHE A 264 4.27 7.11 -10.83
CA PHE A 264 3.53 7.81 -9.78
C PHE A 264 2.19 7.11 -9.55
N MET A 265 1.82 6.98 -8.29
CA MET A 265 0.55 6.41 -7.87
C MET A 265 -0.26 7.45 -7.11
N THR A 266 -1.45 7.76 -7.60
CA THR A 266 -2.40 8.67 -6.93
C THR A 266 -3.58 7.88 -6.39
N GLY A 267 -3.96 8.15 -5.14
CA GLY A 267 -5.11 7.52 -4.52
C GLY A 267 -5.55 8.22 -3.24
N PRO A 268 -6.75 7.87 -2.74
CA PRO A 268 -7.30 8.48 -1.54
C PRO A 268 -6.59 8.02 -0.27
N ALA A 269 -6.80 8.79 0.80
CA ALA A 269 -6.44 8.45 2.16
C ALA A 269 -7.62 8.81 3.05
N THR A 270 -8.15 7.82 3.79
CA THR A 270 -9.39 7.96 4.53
C THR A 270 -9.16 7.74 6.02
N TYR A 271 -9.55 8.72 6.81
CA TYR A 271 -9.66 8.61 8.25
C TYR A 271 -10.97 7.86 8.59
N VAL A 272 -10.92 6.97 9.59
CA VAL A 272 -12.08 6.20 10.03
C VAL A 272 -12.52 6.65 11.41
N PHE A 273 -11.66 6.50 12.43
CA PHE A 273 -11.96 6.94 13.80
C PHE A 273 -10.69 7.05 14.66
N ASP A 274 -10.77 7.84 15.74
CA ASP A 274 -9.76 7.84 16.82
C ASP A 274 -9.99 6.65 17.76
N ILE A 275 -8.90 6.01 18.17
CA ILE A 275 -8.92 4.89 19.10
C ILE A 275 -8.63 5.43 20.50
N ASN A 276 -9.67 5.50 21.32
CA ASN A 276 -9.56 5.97 22.69
C ASN A 276 -9.53 4.79 23.66
N GLY A 277 -8.64 4.85 24.65
CA GLY A 277 -8.63 3.91 25.76
C GLY A 277 -8.09 2.52 25.46
N TYR A 278 -7.35 2.30 24.36
CA TYR A 278 -6.67 1.03 24.12
C TYR A 278 -5.45 0.87 25.04
N ASP A 279 -5.35 -0.27 25.72
CA ASP A 279 -4.20 -0.58 26.58
C ASP A 279 -3.00 -1.01 25.73
N ILE A 280 -2.15 -0.03 25.41
CA ILE A 280 -0.95 -0.21 24.57
C ILE A 280 0.03 -1.21 25.25
N ASN A 281 0.14 -1.19 26.57
CA ASN A 281 1.13 -1.98 27.31
C ASN A 281 0.64 -3.38 27.66
N GLY A 282 -0.66 -3.67 27.47
CA GLY A 282 -1.25 -4.96 27.83
C GLY A 282 -1.27 -5.21 29.34
N SER A 283 -1.25 -4.14 30.15
CA SER A 283 -1.19 -4.20 31.61
C SER A 283 -2.50 -4.65 32.26
N GLY A 284 -3.57 -4.74 31.49
CA GLY A 284 -4.93 -5.02 32.00
C GLY A 284 -5.49 -3.90 32.89
N ALA A 285 -4.87 -2.74 32.89
CA ALA A 285 -5.34 -1.58 33.63
C ALA A 285 -6.74 -1.15 33.12
N LYS A 286 -7.69 -1.02 34.04
CA LYS A 286 -9.02 -0.50 33.71
C LYS A 286 -8.88 0.91 33.15
N ILE A 287 -9.40 1.12 31.94
CA ILE A 287 -9.47 2.44 31.32
C ILE A 287 -10.35 3.31 32.23
N ALA A 288 -9.75 4.35 32.80
CA ALA A 288 -10.54 5.40 33.43
C ALA A 288 -11.37 6.05 32.30
N SER A 289 -12.69 6.04 32.44
CA SER A 289 -13.57 6.71 31.50
C SER A 289 -13.20 8.18 31.47
N ALA A 290 -12.56 8.64 30.39
CA ALA A 290 -12.41 10.06 30.13
C ALA A 290 -13.83 10.61 29.97
N ALA A 291 -14.24 11.48 30.89
CA ALA A 291 -15.48 12.21 30.77
C ALA A 291 -15.47 12.94 29.42
N LEU A 292 -16.52 12.75 28.64
CA LEU A 292 -16.76 13.57 27.46
C LEU A 292 -16.71 15.03 27.90
N PRO A 293 -16.01 15.94 27.21
CA PRO A 293 -16.10 17.35 27.53
C PRO A 293 -17.55 17.78 27.39
N ASP A 294 -18.09 18.37 28.48
CA ASP A 294 -19.43 18.94 28.50
C ASP A 294 -19.61 19.86 27.30
N GLY A 295 -20.67 19.60 26.53
CA GLY A 295 -21.08 20.39 25.36
C GLY A 295 -21.65 21.76 25.70
N SER A 296 -20.96 22.57 26.52
CA SER A 296 -21.36 23.92 26.91
C SER A 296 -20.29 24.96 26.53
N ALA A 297 -20.07 25.13 25.20
CA ALA A 297 -19.39 26.34 24.69
C ALA A 297 -19.70 26.51 23.18
N ALA A 298 -20.97 26.66 22.85
CA ALA A 298 -21.40 27.16 21.54
C ALA A 298 -22.62 28.11 21.73
N ALA A 299 -22.36 29.22 22.37
CA ALA A 299 -23.22 30.40 22.30
C ALA A 299 -22.43 31.58 22.87
N GLU A 300 -21.92 32.40 21.95
CA GLU A 300 -21.64 33.82 22.07
C GLU A 300 -20.49 34.22 21.13
N ARG A 301 -20.88 34.52 19.89
CA ARG A 301 -20.31 35.64 19.11
C ARG A 301 -21.38 36.12 18.12
N THR A 302 -22.01 37.19 18.52
CA THR A 302 -22.72 38.16 17.68
C THR A 302 -21.78 38.77 16.66
#